data_1ab242264ec3768f6cb2a385364bd431
#
_entry.id   1ab242264ec3768f6cb2a385364bd431
#
_cell.length_a   1.000
_cell.length_b   1.000
_cell.length_c   1.000
_cell.angle_alpha   90.00
_cell.angle_beta   90.00
_cell.angle_gamma   90.00
#
_symmetry.space_group_name_H-M   'P 1'
#
loop_
_entity.id
_entity.type
_entity.pdbx_description
1 polymer ?
#
loop_
_entity_poly.entity_id
_entity_poly.type
_entity_poly.pdbx_seq_one_letter_code
_entity_poly.pdbx_strand_id
1 'polypeptide(L)'
;MKNKIYLTTLFIFSLLINQYFANRGAFPIDSFLSFDAAFNIISGNHPFKDYWLITGPFVDYIQALFFLIFGINWMSYVLHASILNTLLCLFSFYYFLNIGLKNFYAFIYSLGVAILAYPSIGTPFIDHHSVIFCMLACFSVSLAILSKKNLFWILTPIFITFSFFSKQIPSPYFVVLFAFIISFYFFNNQNINKNILLNLFFGSLISFFLVIGVFLVNEIPLENFLVQYILYPISLGEERIDKLNIDFKNLISQFKYIYIISIPLIVSTFFLAKNKKKNLIKKNEFIVSLLFLGSVVILIYFQLLTKNQVLIFFLIPIAAACSHAYTIKYFNNKYLIYFIIAVFIFTTTKYHIRFNQNRKFIELVNADFSLAEDAIQLDGRLKGLKWITPHYIDRPLDEIHFLIDAKNILSKKSGRKIIVTDYQFFSSFLNNKFTSPNKWYDELSIPDRKNKYYDVHKNFFLSKIKKNKISYLFFIGKNKNEMYFFEEFFNENECIISNELSELLLEFDISKCIF
;
A
#
# COMPACT_ATOMS: atom_id res chain seq x y z
N MET A 1 -10.59 32.45 -8.86
CA MET A 1 -10.64 32.52 -7.38
C MET A 1 -11.26 31.25 -6.76
N LYS A 2 -12.49 30.84 -7.10
CA LYS A 2 -13.17 29.65 -6.52
C LYS A 2 -12.37 28.34 -6.59
N ASN A 3 -11.71 28.05 -7.72
CA ASN A 3 -10.91 26.81 -7.84
C ASN A 3 -9.71 26.78 -6.90
N LYS A 4 -9.08 27.91 -6.61
CA LYS A 4 -7.97 27.98 -5.64
C LYS A 4 -8.46 27.62 -4.23
N ILE A 5 -9.63 28.13 -3.83
CA ILE A 5 -10.23 27.82 -2.52
C ILE A 5 -10.50 26.31 -2.41
N TYR A 6 -11.13 25.69 -3.41
CA TYR A 6 -11.37 24.24 -3.39
C TYR A 6 -10.08 23.42 -3.31
N LEU A 7 -9.06 23.78 -4.09
CA LEU A 7 -7.77 23.08 -4.06
C LEU A 7 -7.08 23.21 -2.70
N THR A 8 -7.05 24.42 -2.11
CA THR A 8 -6.45 24.63 -0.78
C THR A 8 -7.23 23.84 0.29
N THR A 9 -8.56 23.87 0.25
CA THR A 9 -9.39 23.11 1.21
C THR A 9 -9.17 21.60 1.07
N LEU A 10 -9.13 21.07 -0.15
CA LEU A 10 -8.86 19.66 -0.40
C LEU A 10 -7.46 19.25 0.07
N PHE A 11 -6.46 20.09 -0.18
CA PHE A 11 -5.09 19.85 0.27
C PHE A 11 -5.02 19.73 1.79
N ILE A 12 -5.53 20.73 2.51
CA ILE A 12 -5.50 20.75 3.98
C ILE A 12 -6.34 19.60 4.54
N PHE A 13 -7.57 19.42 4.06
CA PHE A 13 -8.47 18.39 4.56
C PHE A 13 -7.91 16.98 4.36
N SER A 14 -7.42 16.64 3.15
CA SER A 14 -6.92 15.32 2.84
C SER A 14 -5.65 14.96 3.62
N LEU A 15 -4.83 15.95 3.93
CA LEU A 15 -3.66 15.78 4.78
C LEU A 15 -4.06 15.56 6.24
N LEU A 16 -4.89 16.44 6.79
CA LEU A 16 -5.27 16.41 8.20
C LEU A 16 -6.15 15.22 8.58
N ILE A 17 -7.08 14.79 7.71
CA ILE A 17 -7.93 13.63 8.01
C ILE A 17 -7.10 12.35 8.14
N ASN A 18 -6.07 12.17 7.32
CA ASN A 18 -5.19 11.01 7.45
C ASN A 18 -4.35 11.10 8.72
N GLN A 19 -3.75 12.27 9.02
CA GLN A 19 -2.99 12.49 10.26
C GLN A 19 -3.84 12.17 11.50
N TYR A 20 -5.09 12.62 11.53
CA TYR A 20 -5.98 12.40 12.66
C TYR A 20 -6.24 10.91 12.90
N PHE A 21 -6.61 10.16 11.85
CA PHE A 21 -6.94 8.74 12.01
C PHE A 21 -5.71 7.83 12.19
N ALA A 22 -4.57 8.18 11.62
CA ALA A 22 -3.33 7.47 11.82
C ALA A 22 -2.87 7.47 13.29
N ASN A 23 -3.19 8.54 14.02
CA ASN A 23 -2.82 8.68 15.43
C ASN A 23 -3.72 7.87 16.40
N ARG A 24 -4.69 7.11 15.90
CA ARG A 24 -5.68 6.39 16.72
C ARG A 24 -5.46 4.89 16.66
N GLY A 25 -4.64 4.39 17.56
CA GLY A 25 -4.31 2.97 17.68
C GLY A 25 -3.35 2.47 16.61
N ALA A 26 -2.83 1.27 16.82
CA ALA A 26 -1.93 0.59 15.92
C ALA A 26 -2.24 -0.92 15.87
N PHE A 27 -1.98 -1.53 14.72
CA PHE A 27 -1.82 -2.97 14.58
C PHE A 27 -0.36 -3.22 14.20
N PRO A 28 0.49 -3.68 15.12
CA PRO A 28 1.95 -3.58 15.00
C PRO A 28 2.51 -4.02 13.65
N ILE A 29 2.13 -5.21 13.17
CA ILE A 29 2.63 -5.77 11.91
C ILE A 29 2.30 -4.89 10.70
N ASP A 30 1.11 -4.26 10.67
CA ASP A 30 0.66 -3.44 9.54
C ASP A 30 1.01 -1.96 9.72
N SER A 31 0.92 -1.45 10.97
CA SER A 31 1.09 -0.01 11.23
C SER A 31 2.54 0.45 11.17
N PHE A 32 3.52 -0.44 11.45
CA PHE A 32 4.96 -0.11 11.43
C PHE A 32 5.71 -0.74 10.25
N LEU A 33 5.00 -1.23 9.27
CA LEU A 33 5.47 -2.04 8.14
C LEU A 33 6.74 -1.52 7.44
N SER A 34 6.93 -0.20 7.37
CA SER A 34 8.08 0.43 6.71
C SER A 34 8.95 1.28 7.66
N PHE A 35 8.67 1.27 8.98
CA PHE A 35 9.38 2.16 9.91
C PHE A 35 10.86 1.75 10.08
N ASP A 36 11.12 0.52 10.52
CA ASP A 36 12.49 0.00 10.65
C ASP A 36 13.15 -0.26 9.28
N ALA A 37 12.39 -0.62 8.25
CA ALA A 37 12.93 -0.79 6.91
C ALA A 37 13.49 0.54 6.35
N ALA A 38 12.79 1.65 6.57
CA ALA A 38 13.29 2.98 6.20
C ALA A 38 14.53 3.39 7.02
N PHE A 39 14.56 3.10 8.32
CA PHE A 39 15.74 3.30 9.16
C PHE A 39 16.94 2.48 8.67
N ASN A 40 16.72 1.22 8.29
CA ASN A 40 17.75 0.36 7.75
C ASN A 40 18.35 0.93 6.45
N ILE A 41 17.53 1.44 5.54
CA ILE A 41 17.98 2.08 4.30
C ILE A 41 18.86 3.30 4.61
N ILE A 42 18.47 4.17 5.55
CA ILE A 42 19.29 5.31 5.99
C ILE A 42 20.60 4.85 6.61
N SER A 43 20.59 3.70 7.28
CA SER A 43 21.78 3.11 7.91
C SER A 43 22.69 2.36 6.92
N GLY A 44 22.35 2.35 5.63
CA GLY A 44 23.13 1.71 4.56
C GLY A 44 22.82 0.22 4.34
N ASN A 45 21.72 -0.28 4.91
CA ASN A 45 21.23 -1.66 4.66
C ASN A 45 20.08 -1.62 3.67
N HIS A 46 20.21 -2.30 2.55
CA HIS A 46 19.27 -2.21 1.45
C HIS A 46 18.51 -3.52 1.22
N PRO A 47 17.21 -3.46 0.79
CA PRO A 47 16.44 -4.64 0.41
C PRO A 47 17.17 -5.45 -0.67
N PHE A 48 16.95 -6.75 -0.69
CA PHE A 48 17.57 -7.74 -1.59
C PHE A 48 19.07 -7.94 -1.39
N LYS A 49 19.80 -6.92 -0.93
CA LYS A 49 21.23 -6.99 -0.64
C LYS A 49 21.49 -7.42 0.80
N ASP A 50 20.87 -6.80 1.77
CA ASP A 50 21.18 -6.99 3.19
C ASP A 50 20.07 -7.70 3.94
N TYR A 51 18.85 -7.64 3.46
CA TYR A 51 17.70 -8.40 3.99
C TYR A 51 16.77 -8.89 2.90
N TRP A 52 16.14 -10.03 3.18
CA TRP A 52 15.15 -10.66 2.31
C TRP A 52 13.87 -9.85 2.31
N LEU A 53 13.37 -9.51 1.12
CA LEU A 53 12.18 -8.71 0.92
C LEU A 53 11.35 -9.26 -0.23
N ILE A 54 10.09 -9.60 0.03
CA ILE A 54 9.18 -10.13 -0.99
C ILE A 54 8.28 -9.06 -1.63
N THR A 55 8.14 -7.86 -1.03
CA THR A 55 7.26 -6.79 -1.52
C THR A 55 7.58 -5.44 -0.87
N GLY A 56 7.24 -4.33 -1.54
CA GLY A 56 7.21 -2.99 -0.97
C GLY A 56 8.50 -2.16 -0.97
N PRO A 57 9.54 -2.45 -1.77
CA PRO A 57 10.78 -1.67 -1.70
C PRO A 57 10.58 -0.18 -1.97
N PHE A 58 9.67 0.19 -2.86
CA PHE A 58 9.37 1.60 -3.15
C PHE A 58 8.85 2.35 -1.91
N VAL A 59 7.95 1.72 -1.15
CA VAL A 59 7.37 2.32 0.07
C VAL A 59 8.47 2.58 1.11
N ASP A 60 9.40 1.63 1.26
CA ASP A 60 10.52 1.74 2.20
C ASP A 60 11.50 2.86 1.80
N TYR A 61 11.85 2.97 0.51
CA TYR A 61 12.73 4.04 0.01
C TYR A 61 12.09 5.43 0.12
N ILE A 62 10.80 5.56 -0.20
CA ILE A 62 10.11 6.85 -0.01
C ILE A 62 10.01 7.19 1.47
N GLN A 63 9.73 6.21 2.34
CA GLN A 63 9.73 6.47 3.78
C GLN A 63 11.11 6.87 4.29
N ALA A 64 12.19 6.26 3.79
CA ALA A 64 13.56 6.66 4.11
C ALA A 64 13.83 8.13 3.72
N LEU A 65 13.35 8.56 2.54
CA LEU A 65 13.44 9.96 2.12
C LEU A 65 12.69 10.89 3.11
N PHE A 66 11.50 10.52 3.56
CA PHE A 66 10.76 11.29 4.57
C PHE A 66 11.52 11.38 5.89
N PHE A 67 12.14 10.30 6.33
CA PHE A 67 12.96 10.28 7.55
C PHE A 67 14.22 11.14 7.41
N LEU A 68 14.85 11.17 6.25
CA LEU A 68 15.99 12.05 5.98
C LEU A 68 15.61 13.54 6.04
N ILE A 69 14.43 13.90 5.57
CA ILE A 69 13.98 15.30 5.50
C ILE A 69 13.39 15.77 6.83
N PHE A 70 12.54 14.95 7.47
CA PHE A 70 11.71 15.34 8.62
C PHE A 70 12.12 14.64 9.93
N GLY A 71 13.15 13.79 9.90
CA GLY A 71 13.61 13.01 11.04
C GLY A 71 12.85 11.71 11.24
N ILE A 72 13.47 10.77 12.00
CA ILE A 72 12.92 9.44 12.30
C ILE A 72 11.90 9.60 13.42
N ASN A 73 10.64 9.78 13.07
CA ASN A 73 9.55 9.96 14.02
C ASN A 73 8.19 9.62 13.40
N TRP A 74 7.19 9.42 14.25
CA TRP A 74 5.83 9.07 13.86
C TRP A 74 5.17 10.09 12.93
N MET A 75 5.39 11.38 13.19
CA MET A 75 4.80 12.45 12.38
C MET A 75 5.29 12.37 10.91
N SER A 76 6.60 12.19 10.69
CA SER A 76 7.17 12.04 9.35
C SER A 76 6.71 10.72 8.69
N TYR A 77 6.51 9.67 9.48
CA TYR A 77 5.99 8.39 9.02
C TYR A 77 4.56 8.51 8.48
N VAL A 78 3.67 9.12 9.25
CA VAL A 78 2.28 9.35 8.84
C VAL A 78 2.17 10.39 7.72
N LEU A 79 3.09 11.37 7.68
CA LEU A 79 3.10 12.41 6.63
C LEU A 79 3.27 11.80 5.23
N HIS A 80 4.05 10.75 5.08
CA HIS A 80 4.19 10.02 3.83
C HIS A 80 2.82 9.53 3.30
N ALA A 81 2.08 8.80 4.11
CA ALA A 81 0.73 8.32 3.76
C ALA A 81 -0.25 9.47 3.48
N SER A 82 -0.16 10.55 4.28
CA SER A 82 -1.01 11.74 4.12
C SER A 82 -0.77 12.46 2.80
N ILE A 83 0.48 12.55 2.36
CA ILE A 83 0.82 13.15 1.05
C ILE A 83 0.27 12.30 -0.09
N LEU A 84 0.33 10.98 -0.01
CA LEU A 84 -0.25 10.13 -1.06
C LEU A 84 -1.79 10.23 -1.09
N ASN A 85 -2.44 10.30 0.09
CA ASN A 85 -3.88 10.59 0.18
C ASN A 85 -4.24 11.92 -0.51
N THR A 86 -3.44 12.95 -0.24
CA THR A 86 -3.60 14.28 -0.84
C THR A 86 -3.39 14.26 -2.35
N LEU A 87 -2.37 13.56 -2.82
CA LEU A 87 -2.10 13.40 -4.25
C LEU A 87 -3.28 12.77 -4.98
N LEU A 88 -3.83 11.65 -4.45
CA LEU A 88 -5.01 11.02 -5.05
C LEU A 88 -6.22 11.96 -5.04
N CYS A 89 -6.47 12.66 -3.93
CA CYS A 89 -7.59 13.59 -3.78
C CYS A 89 -7.53 14.73 -4.81
N LEU A 90 -6.37 15.40 -4.94
CA LEU A 90 -6.19 16.52 -5.86
C LEU A 90 -6.22 16.07 -7.33
N PHE A 91 -5.63 14.90 -7.62
CA PHE A 91 -5.66 14.34 -8.96
C PHE A 91 -7.09 13.93 -9.36
N SER A 92 -7.87 13.38 -8.41
CA SER A 92 -9.30 13.09 -8.60
C SER A 92 -10.10 14.36 -8.91
N PHE A 93 -9.87 15.44 -8.17
CA PHE A 93 -10.52 16.72 -8.42
C PHE A 93 -10.25 17.23 -9.83
N TYR A 94 -8.99 17.21 -10.26
CA TYR A 94 -8.61 17.61 -11.61
C TYR A 94 -9.26 16.70 -12.67
N TYR A 95 -9.27 15.37 -12.45
CA TYR A 95 -9.93 14.41 -13.33
C TYR A 95 -11.44 14.67 -13.43
N PHE A 96 -12.13 14.91 -12.31
CA PHE A 96 -13.58 15.15 -12.29
C PHE A 96 -13.98 16.42 -13.05
N LEU A 97 -13.19 17.47 -12.99
CA LEU A 97 -13.39 18.65 -13.81
C LEU A 97 -13.26 18.34 -15.32
N ASN A 98 -12.29 17.53 -15.70
CA ASN A 98 -12.03 17.18 -17.12
C ASN A 98 -13.09 16.24 -17.71
N ILE A 99 -13.77 15.43 -16.91
CA ILE A 99 -14.94 14.64 -17.38
C ILE A 99 -16.23 15.47 -17.44
N GLY A 100 -16.21 16.75 -17.01
CA GLY A 100 -17.30 17.70 -17.19
C GLY A 100 -18.15 17.98 -15.95
N LEU A 101 -17.71 17.60 -14.74
CA LEU A 101 -18.41 18.00 -13.51
C LEU A 101 -18.19 19.47 -13.19
N LYS A 102 -19.23 20.12 -12.63
CA LYS A 102 -19.11 21.44 -12.03
C LYS A 102 -18.19 21.39 -10.80
N ASN A 103 -17.47 22.47 -10.53
CA ASN A 103 -16.47 22.59 -9.48
C ASN A 103 -16.95 22.11 -8.11
N PHE A 104 -18.19 22.44 -7.73
CA PHE A 104 -18.78 22.04 -6.45
C PHE A 104 -18.91 20.50 -6.33
N TYR A 105 -19.44 19.83 -7.36
CA TYR A 105 -19.58 18.38 -7.32
C TYR A 105 -18.23 17.68 -7.39
N ALA A 106 -17.30 18.18 -8.21
CA ALA A 106 -15.94 17.69 -8.24
C ALA A 106 -15.27 17.77 -6.85
N PHE A 107 -15.46 18.89 -6.14
CA PHE A 107 -14.97 19.10 -4.80
C PHE A 107 -15.57 18.11 -3.79
N ILE A 108 -16.89 17.92 -3.77
CA ILE A 108 -17.57 17.00 -2.83
C ILE A 108 -17.14 15.56 -3.05
N TYR A 109 -17.05 15.08 -4.31
CA TYR A 109 -16.58 13.72 -4.58
C TYR A 109 -15.10 13.54 -4.22
N SER A 110 -14.26 14.54 -4.41
CA SER A 110 -12.85 14.50 -4.01
C SER A 110 -12.67 14.47 -2.49
N LEU A 111 -13.53 15.14 -1.71
CA LEU A 111 -13.59 14.96 -0.26
C LEU A 111 -13.90 13.49 0.10
N GLY A 112 -14.87 12.88 -0.59
CA GLY A 112 -15.18 11.45 -0.41
C GLY A 112 -13.98 10.54 -0.70
N VAL A 113 -13.19 10.84 -1.74
CA VAL A 113 -11.94 10.11 -2.03
C VAL A 113 -10.96 10.25 -0.87
N ALA A 114 -10.72 11.47 -0.37
CA ALA A 114 -9.81 11.71 0.74
C ALA A 114 -10.23 10.99 2.04
N ILE A 115 -11.55 10.85 2.27
CA ILE A 115 -12.10 10.15 3.44
C ILE A 115 -11.91 8.63 3.33
N LEU A 116 -12.10 8.05 2.14
CA LEU A 116 -12.14 6.59 1.97
C LEU A 116 -10.84 5.96 1.45
N ALA A 117 -9.82 6.75 1.09
CA ALA A 117 -8.55 6.21 0.63
C ALA A 117 -7.65 5.79 1.80
N TYR A 118 -6.76 6.65 2.24
CA TYR A 118 -5.72 6.30 3.20
C TYR A 118 -6.12 6.28 4.69
N PRO A 119 -7.08 7.10 5.19
CA PRO A 119 -7.37 7.20 6.63
C PRO A 119 -7.77 5.89 7.31
N SER A 120 -8.22 4.90 6.56
CA SER A 120 -8.60 3.57 7.07
C SER A 120 -7.43 2.84 7.75
N ILE A 121 -6.22 2.98 7.23
CA ILE A 121 -5.00 2.47 7.84
C ILE A 121 -4.16 3.60 8.44
N GLY A 122 -3.99 4.70 7.72
CA GLY A 122 -3.34 5.92 8.17
C GLY A 122 -1.82 5.96 8.00
N THR A 123 -1.14 4.82 8.00
CA THR A 123 0.31 4.66 7.87
C THR A 123 0.72 4.14 6.49
N PRO A 124 1.98 4.28 6.05
CA PRO A 124 2.43 3.75 4.77
C PRO A 124 2.15 2.25 4.63
N PHE A 125 1.37 1.87 3.63
CA PHE A 125 0.94 0.50 3.41
C PHE A 125 1.07 0.11 1.94
N ILE A 126 1.74 -1.01 1.68
CA ILE A 126 2.15 -1.43 0.34
C ILE A 126 0.97 -1.60 -0.63
N ASP A 127 -0.13 -2.18 -0.17
CA ASP A 127 -1.34 -2.38 -0.98
C ASP A 127 -2.00 -1.06 -1.35
N HIS A 128 -2.15 -0.13 -0.40
CA HIS A 128 -2.70 1.21 -0.65
C HIS A 128 -1.87 1.98 -1.68
N HIS A 129 -0.54 1.96 -1.53
CA HIS A 129 0.37 2.59 -2.50
C HIS A 129 0.15 2.02 -3.90
N SER A 130 0.18 0.69 -4.02
CA SER A 130 0.05 0.03 -5.32
C SER A 130 -1.29 0.37 -6.00
N VAL A 131 -2.41 0.27 -5.27
CA VAL A 131 -3.75 0.56 -5.81
C VAL A 131 -3.91 2.04 -6.16
N ILE A 132 -3.42 2.95 -5.31
CA ILE A 132 -3.49 4.40 -5.57
C ILE A 132 -2.69 4.78 -6.82
N PHE A 133 -1.47 4.26 -6.97
CA PHE A 133 -0.67 4.53 -8.17
C PHE A 133 -1.29 3.92 -9.43
N CYS A 134 -1.93 2.76 -9.37
CA CYS A 134 -2.73 2.25 -10.48
C CYS A 134 -3.87 3.19 -10.85
N MET A 135 -4.58 3.78 -9.87
CA MET A 135 -5.64 4.75 -10.14
C MET A 135 -5.11 6.07 -10.70
N LEU A 136 -3.96 6.55 -10.23
CA LEU A 136 -3.30 7.73 -10.80
C LEU A 136 -2.87 7.47 -12.25
N ALA A 137 -2.40 6.27 -12.58
CA ALA A 137 -2.11 5.85 -13.95
C ALA A 137 -3.39 5.79 -14.81
N CYS A 138 -4.49 5.25 -14.27
CA CYS A 138 -5.81 5.22 -14.94
C CYS A 138 -6.31 6.64 -15.23
N PHE A 139 -6.23 7.56 -14.27
CA PHE A 139 -6.55 8.97 -14.49
C PHE A 139 -5.63 9.60 -15.52
N SER A 140 -4.33 9.26 -15.53
CA SER A 140 -3.38 9.78 -16.50
C SER A 140 -3.75 9.34 -17.92
N VAL A 141 -4.04 8.06 -18.18
CA VAL A 141 -4.52 7.59 -19.48
C VAL A 141 -5.82 8.29 -19.88
N SER A 142 -6.78 8.41 -18.95
CA SER A 142 -8.05 9.10 -19.19
C SER A 142 -7.85 10.55 -19.58
N LEU A 143 -7.04 11.28 -18.84
CA LEU A 143 -6.72 12.69 -19.08
C LEU A 143 -5.93 12.89 -20.37
N ALA A 144 -5.02 11.97 -20.70
CA ALA A 144 -4.28 11.99 -21.96
C ALA A 144 -5.22 11.87 -23.18
N ILE A 145 -6.22 10.99 -23.08
CA ILE A 145 -7.25 10.80 -24.13
C ILE A 145 -8.17 12.02 -24.25
N LEU A 146 -8.64 12.58 -23.11
CA LEU A 146 -9.61 13.67 -23.08
C LEU A 146 -8.97 15.03 -23.35
N SER A 147 -7.85 15.35 -22.69
CA SER A 147 -7.21 16.68 -22.77
C SER A 147 -6.13 16.78 -23.84
N LYS A 148 -5.71 15.66 -24.42
CA LYS A 148 -4.63 15.55 -25.42
C LYS A 148 -3.27 16.09 -24.94
N LYS A 149 -3.05 16.17 -23.61
CA LYS A 149 -1.77 16.65 -23.03
C LYS A 149 -0.77 15.49 -22.95
N ASN A 150 0.38 15.67 -23.57
CA ASN A 150 1.44 14.66 -23.63
C ASN A 150 1.98 14.23 -22.27
N LEU A 151 2.01 15.16 -21.29
CA LEU A 151 2.48 14.88 -19.93
C LEU A 151 1.81 13.66 -19.30
N PHE A 152 0.51 13.46 -19.53
CA PHE A 152 -0.21 12.34 -18.94
C PHE A 152 0.19 10.98 -19.52
N TRP A 153 0.63 10.93 -20.79
CA TRP A 153 1.23 9.73 -21.37
C TRP A 153 2.57 9.39 -20.72
N ILE A 154 3.39 10.39 -20.37
CA ILE A 154 4.66 10.21 -19.66
C ILE A 154 4.42 9.73 -18.21
N LEU A 155 3.44 10.30 -17.50
CA LEU A 155 3.13 9.93 -16.12
C LEU A 155 2.57 8.50 -15.97
N THR A 156 1.93 7.97 -17.00
CA THR A 156 1.32 6.63 -16.97
C THR A 156 2.32 5.52 -16.59
N PRO A 157 3.43 5.30 -17.34
CA PRO A 157 4.39 4.26 -16.98
C PRO A 157 5.13 4.55 -15.66
N ILE A 158 5.33 5.82 -15.29
CA ILE A 158 5.93 6.19 -14.01
C ILE A 158 5.05 5.71 -12.85
N PHE A 159 3.75 5.99 -12.88
CA PHE A 159 2.83 5.54 -11.84
C PHE A 159 2.68 4.01 -11.81
N ILE A 160 2.69 3.34 -12.96
CA ILE A 160 2.68 1.87 -13.02
C ILE A 160 3.94 1.29 -12.39
N THR A 161 5.10 1.89 -12.64
CA THR A 161 6.36 1.45 -12.01
C THR A 161 6.31 1.64 -10.49
N PHE A 162 5.83 2.78 -10.00
CA PHE A 162 5.66 3.00 -8.56
C PHE A 162 4.66 2.02 -7.93
N SER A 163 3.58 1.71 -8.65
CA SER A 163 2.64 0.67 -8.24
C SER A 163 3.32 -0.69 -8.15
N PHE A 164 4.04 -1.11 -9.19
CA PHE A 164 4.72 -2.40 -9.24
C PHE A 164 5.73 -2.58 -8.12
N PHE A 165 6.57 -1.56 -7.85
CA PHE A 165 7.55 -1.61 -6.77
C PHE A 165 6.96 -1.36 -5.37
N SER A 166 5.70 -0.89 -5.27
CA SER A 166 4.95 -0.91 -4.02
C SER A 166 4.43 -2.32 -3.72
N LYS A 167 3.85 -2.99 -4.73
CA LYS A 167 3.41 -4.39 -4.70
C LYS A 167 3.28 -4.89 -6.13
N GLN A 168 3.69 -6.14 -6.39
CA GLN A 168 3.72 -6.70 -7.75
C GLN A 168 2.36 -6.64 -8.43
N ILE A 169 1.29 -6.97 -7.73
CA ILE A 169 -0.10 -6.85 -8.20
C ILE A 169 -0.79 -5.66 -7.51
N PRO A 170 -1.69 -4.91 -8.16
CA PRO A 170 -2.40 -5.24 -9.42
C PRO A 170 -1.75 -4.68 -10.71
N SER A 171 -0.57 -4.08 -10.66
CA SER A 171 0.00 -3.33 -11.79
C SER A 171 0.11 -4.09 -13.11
N PRO A 172 0.47 -5.41 -13.19
CA PRO A 172 0.48 -6.13 -14.47
C PRO A 172 -0.89 -6.20 -15.15
N TYR A 173 -1.96 -6.33 -14.38
CA TYR A 173 -3.33 -6.33 -14.91
C TYR A 173 -3.69 -4.97 -15.51
N PHE A 174 -3.24 -3.87 -14.88
CA PHE A 174 -3.41 -2.52 -15.44
C PHE A 174 -2.59 -2.31 -16.71
N VAL A 175 -1.37 -2.87 -16.81
CA VAL A 175 -0.59 -2.82 -18.06
C VAL A 175 -1.34 -3.47 -19.21
N VAL A 176 -1.94 -4.66 -18.99
CA VAL A 176 -2.76 -5.35 -19.99
C VAL A 176 -3.99 -4.51 -20.37
N LEU A 177 -4.69 -3.95 -19.37
CA LEU A 177 -5.83 -3.05 -19.62
C LEU A 177 -5.42 -1.82 -20.45
N PHE A 178 -4.31 -1.17 -20.10
CA PHE A 178 -3.84 0.01 -20.83
C PHE A 178 -3.40 -0.33 -22.25
N ALA A 179 -2.71 -1.45 -22.45
CA ALA A 179 -2.36 -1.92 -23.79
C ALA A 179 -3.62 -2.13 -24.65
N PHE A 180 -4.65 -2.77 -24.10
CA PHE A 180 -5.94 -2.94 -24.77
C PHE A 180 -6.61 -1.58 -25.09
N ILE A 181 -6.71 -0.70 -24.12
CA ILE A 181 -7.36 0.63 -24.26
C ILE A 181 -6.62 1.51 -25.27
N ILE A 182 -5.29 1.55 -25.24
CA ILE A 182 -4.48 2.35 -26.16
C ILE A 182 -4.58 1.80 -27.58
N SER A 183 -4.53 0.48 -27.75
CA SER A 183 -4.74 -0.18 -29.05
C SER A 183 -6.13 0.12 -29.60
N PHE A 184 -7.16 0.04 -28.75
CA PHE A 184 -8.53 0.37 -29.11
C PHE A 184 -8.71 1.85 -29.46
N TYR A 185 -8.01 2.76 -28.75
CA TYR A 185 -7.98 4.19 -29.07
C TYR A 185 -7.37 4.45 -30.45
N PHE A 186 -6.25 3.82 -30.80
CA PHE A 186 -5.64 3.92 -32.12
C PHE A 186 -6.54 3.38 -33.23
N PHE A 187 -7.12 2.21 -33.03
CA PHE A 187 -8.06 1.61 -33.98
C PHE A 187 -9.26 2.51 -34.25
N ASN A 188 -9.86 3.10 -33.24
CA ASN A 188 -11.01 3.99 -33.41
C ASN A 188 -10.68 5.33 -34.07
N ASN A 189 -9.46 5.82 -33.94
CA ASN A 189 -9.02 7.09 -34.52
C ASN A 189 -8.35 6.92 -35.89
N GLN A 190 -8.19 5.70 -36.39
CA GLN A 190 -7.58 5.34 -37.67
C GLN A 190 -6.15 5.91 -37.87
N ASN A 191 -5.47 6.30 -36.79
CA ASN A 191 -4.12 6.85 -36.84
C ASN A 191 -3.33 6.44 -35.60
N ILE A 192 -2.16 5.83 -35.85
CA ILE A 192 -1.16 5.62 -34.78
C ILE A 192 -0.43 6.94 -34.58
N ASN A 193 -0.74 7.63 -33.50
CA ASN A 193 -0.02 8.86 -33.16
C ASN A 193 1.35 8.51 -32.56
N LYS A 194 2.41 8.65 -33.35
CA LYS A 194 3.80 8.38 -32.93
C LYS A 194 4.19 9.14 -31.64
N ASN A 195 3.65 10.34 -31.43
CA ASN A 195 3.95 11.13 -30.22
C ASN A 195 3.43 10.44 -28.94
N ILE A 196 2.33 9.69 -29.01
CA ILE A 196 1.83 8.93 -27.86
C ILE A 196 2.84 7.83 -27.48
N LEU A 197 3.30 7.06 -28.48
CA LEU A 197 4.29 6.01 -28.26
C LEU A 197 5.61 6.57 -27.73
N LEU A 198 6.08 7.69 -28.28
CA LEU A 198 7.27 8.38 -27.81
C LEU A 198 7.13 8.84 -26.35
N ASN A 199 6.00 9.43 -25.96
CA ASN A 199 5.78 9.88 -24.59
C ASN A 199 5.67 8.70 -23.59
N LEU A 200 5.02 7.61 -23.97
CA LEU A 200 5.02 6.38 -23.18
C LEU A 200 6.44 5.81 -23.04
N PHE A 201 7.22 5.80 -24.12
CA PHE A 201 8.62 5.36 -24.11
C PHE A 201 9.47 6.25 -23.19
N PHE A 202 9.37 7.58 -23.29
CA PHE A 202 10.09 8.49 -22.39
C PHE A 202 9.73 8.29 -20.92
N GLY A 203 8.44 8.11 -20.58
CA GLY A 203 8.03 7.80 -19.23
C GLY A 203 8.59 6.45 -18.73
N SER A 204 8.63 5.44 -19.59
CA SER A 204 9.25 4.14 -19.28
C SER A 204 10.75 4.27 -19.09
N LEU A 205 11.42 5.08 -19.90
CA LEU A 205 12.85 5.34 -19.80
C LEU A 205 13.21 6.06 -18.50
N ILE A 206 12.43 7.07 -18.10
CA ILE A 206 12.58 7.74 -16.79
C ILE A 206 12.44 6.72 -15.66
N SER A 207 11.40 5.88 -15.70
CA SER A 207 11.17 4.83 -14.71
C SER A 207 12.32 3.83 -14.63
N PHE A 208 12.84 3.40 -15.80
CA PHE A 208 13.97 2.50 -15.89
C PHE A 208 15.23 3.09 -15.24
N PHE A 209 15.57 4.34 -15.56
CA PHE A 209 16.74 4.99 -14.96
C PHE A 209 16.59 5.24 -13.47
N LEU A 210 15.39 5.54 -12.97
CA LEU A 210 15.14 5.65 -11.54
C LEU A 210 15.40 4.32 -10.83
N VAL A 211 14.89 3.21 -11.36
CA VAL A 211 15.07 1.88 -10.76
C VAL A 211 16.53 1.44 -10.83
N ILE A 212 17.14 1.50 -12.03
CA ILE A 212 18.54 1.09 -12.21
C ILE A 212 19.48 1.99 -11.40
N GLY A 213 19.20 3.28 -11.29
CA GLY A 213 19.97 4.19 -10.44
C GLY A 213 20.00 3.74 -8.98
N VAL A 214 18.84 3.35 -8.42
CA VAL A 214 18.77 2.79 -7.05
C VAL A 214 19.58 1.50 -6.94
N PHE A 215 19.52 0.62 -7.93
CA PHE A 215 20.23 -0.67 -7.91
C PHE A 215 21.76 -0.47 -7.98
N LEU A 216 22.22 0.38 -8.88
CA LEU A 216 23.65 0.63 -9.08
C LEU A 216 24.27 1.37 -7.88
N VAL A 217 23.63 2.44 -7.39
CA VAL A 217 24.12 3.24 -6.27
C VAL A 217 24.24 2.42 -4.98
N ASN A 218 23.29 1.50 -4.77
CA ASN A 218 23.24 0.69 -3.56
C ASN A 218 23.84 -0.73 -3.77
N GLU A 219 24.41 -1.01 -4.94
CA GLU A 219 25.00 -2.32 -5.29
C GLU A 219 24.05 -3.49 -5.02
N ILE A 220 22.78 -3.35 -5.40
CA ILE A 220 21.77 -4.39 -5.20
C ILE A 220 21.96 -5.51 -6.22
N PRO A 221 22.17 -6.79 -5.80
CA PRO A 221 22.33 -7.89 -6.74
C PRO A 221 21.03 -8.17 -7.50
N LEU A 222 21.09 -8.14 -8.84
CA LEU A 222 19.92 -8.38 -9.68
C LEU A 222 19.34 -9.78 -9.48
N GLU A 223 20.18 -10.77 -9.26
CA GLU A 223 19.76 -12.16 -8.99
C GLU A 223 18.90 -12.22 -7.73
N ASN A 224 19.33 -11.60 -6.63
CA ASN A 224 18.58 -11.56 -5.40
C ASN A 224 17.21 -10.86 -5.58
N PHE A 225 17.20 -9.75 -6.31
CA PHE A 225 15.95 -9.07 -6.66
C PHE A 225 15.00 -9.98 -7.44
N LEU A 226 15.50 -10.65 -8.47
CA LEU A 226 14.68 -11.54 -9.28
C LEU A 226 14.11 -12.69 -8.45
N VAL A 227 14.93 -13.32 -7.61
CA VAL A 227 14.48 -14.42 -6.75
C VAL A 227 13.47 -13.92 -5.72
N GLN A 228 13.81 -12.89 -4.96
CA GLN A 228 13.02 -12.45 -3.81
C GLN A 228 11.75 -11.71 -4.22
N TYR A 229 11.80 -10.90 -5.29
CA TYR A 229 10.69 -10.01 -5.66
C TYR A 229 9.81 -10.56 -6.79
N ILE A 230 10.34 -11.43 -7.64
CA ILE A 230 9.62 -11.96 -8.80
C ILE A 230 9.32 -13.44 -8.62
N LEU A 231 10.35 -14.28 -8.55
CA LEU A 231 10.20 -15.72 -8.69
C LEU A 231 9.56 -16.38 -7.46
N TYR A 232 9.98 -15.99 -6.26
CA TYR A 232 9.39 -16.53 -5.03
C TYR A 232 7.93 -16.06 -4.85
N PRO A 233 7.56 -14.77 -5.00
CA PRO A 233 6.16 -14.36 -4.95
C PRO A 233 5.26 -14.98 -6.02
N ILE A 234 5.78 -15.33 -7.19
CA ILE A 234 5.01 -16.09 -8.20
C ILE A 234 4.62 -17.47 -7.63
N SER A 235 5.54 -18.19 -6.99
CA SER A 235 5.22 -19.50 -6.40
C SER A 235 4.15 -19.41 -5.29
N LEU A 236 4.14 -18.33 -4.51
CA LEU A 236 3.07 -18.06 -3.54
C LEU A 236 1.73 -17.70 -4.21
N GLY A 237 1.80 -17.03 -5.36
CA GLY A 237 0.63 -16.63 -6.13
C GLY A 237 -0.15 -17.82 -6.68
N GLU A 238 0.52 -18.87 -7.10
CA GLU A 238 -0.08 -20.13 -7.57
C GLU A 238 -0.96 -20.75 -6.48
N GLU A 239 -0.45 -20.88 -5.26
CA GLU A 239 -1.23 -21.40 -4.12
C GLU A 239 -2.44 -20.52 -3.75
N ARG A 240 -2.34 -19.20 -3.92
CA ARG A 240 -3.44 -18.27 -3.64
C ARG A 240 -4.54 -18.35 -4.68
N ILE A 241 -4.22 -18.60 -5.93
CA ILE A 241 -5.19 -18.78 -7.00
C ILE A 241 -5.98 -20.07 -6.77
N ASP A 242 -5.31 -21.15 -6.38
CA ASP A 242 -5.96 -22.44 -6.07
C ASP A 242 -6.93 -22.33 -4.86
N LYS A 243 -6.64 -21.46 -3.92
CA LYS A 243 -7.48 -21.17 -2.74
C LYS A 243 -8.49 -20.05 -2.95
N LEU A 244 -8.62 -19.53 -4.19
CA LEU A 244 -9.55 -18.45 -4.51
C LEU A 244 -10.99 -18.94 -4.50
N ASN A 245 -11.75 -18.53 -3.49
CA ASN A 245 -13.19 -18.85 -3.42
C ASN A 245 -14.02 -17.70 -3.98
N ILE A 246 -14.59 -17.90 -5.17
CA ILE A 246 -15.49 -16.95 -5.83
C ILE A 246 -16.92 -17.41 -5.59
N ASP A 247 -17.49 -17.03 -4.46
CA ASP A 247 -18.91 -17.22 -4.17
C ASP A 247 -19.70 -15.91 -4.34
N PHE A 248 -21.02 -16.03 -4.37
CA PHE A 248 -21.92 -14.87 -4.51
C PHE A 248 -21.74 -13.85 -3.38
N LYS A 249 -21.49 -14.30 -2.16
CA LYS A 249 -21.28 -13.44 -0.99
C LYS A 249 -19.99 -12.63 -1.13
N ASN A 250 -18.92 -13.27 -1.52
CA ASN A 250 -17.61 -12.63 -1.67
C ASN A 250 -17.57 -11.67 -2.87
N LEU A 251 -18.17 -12.09 -4.01
CA LEU A 251 -18.14 -11.28 -5.23
C LEU A 251 -19.16 -10.14 -5.20
N ILE A 252 -20.40 -10.41 -4.81
CA ILE A 252 -21.51 -9.44 -4.96
C ILE A 252 -21.74 -8.65 -3.67
N SER A 253 -21.91 -9.34 -2.55
CA SER A 253 -22.35 -8.70 -1.30
C SER A 253 -21.32 -7.70 -0.75
N GLN A 254 -20.02 -8.01 -0.89
CA GLN A 254 -18.94 -7.14 -0.39
C GLN A 254 -18.83 -5.84 -1.17
N PHE A 255 -19.01 -5.89 -2.50
CA PHE A 255 -18.78 -4.75 -3.39
C PHE A 255 -20.09 -4.12 -3.91
N LYS A 256 -21.25 -4.50 -3.35
CA LYS A 256 -22.58 -4.07 -3.82
C LYS A 256 -22.72 -2.56 -4.06
N TYR A 257 -22.12 -1.73 -3.22
CA TYR A 257 -22.21 -0.27 -3.39
C TYR A 257 -21.34 0.26 -4.52
N ILE A 258 -20.22 -0.40 -4.83
CA ILE A 258 -19.44 -0.08 -6.02
C ILE A 258 -20.24 -0.41 -7.26
N TYR A 259 -20.94 -1.57 -7.29
CA TYR A 259 -21.81 -1.94 -8.40
C TYR A 259 -22.98 -0.99 -8.55
N ILE A 260 -23.75 -0.76 -7.48
CA ILE A 260 -24.94 0.11 -7.51
C ILE A 260 -24.59 1.50 -8.06
N ILE A 261 -23.51 2.11 -7.58
CA ILE A 261 -23.12 3.45 -7.99
C ILE A 261 -22.53 3.49 -9.41
N SER A 262 -22.06 2.35 -9.93
CA SER A 262 -21.53 2.23 -11.29
C SER A 262 -22.63 1.95 -12.34
N ILE A 263 -23.84 1.53 -11.96
CA ILE A 263 -24.94 1.23 -12.89
C ILE A 263 -25.20 2.39 -13.87
N PRO A 264 -25.33 3.66 -13.44
CA PRO A 264 -25.58 4.75 -14.38
C PRO A 264 -24.44 4.95 -15.40
N LEU A 265 -23.19 4.71 -14.98
CA LEU A 265 -22.04 4.74 -15.88
C LEU A 265 -22.09 3.59 -16.89
N ILE A 266 -22.41 2.37 -16.46
CA ILE A 266 -22.56 1.18 -17.32
C ILE A 266 -23.62 1.46 -18.40
N VAL A 267 -24.81 1.93 -17.98
CA VAL A 267 -25.90 2.28 -18.92
C VAL A 267 -25.46 3.37 -19.91
N SER A 268 -24.76 4.41 -19.41
CA SER A 268 -24.20 5.45 -20.28
C SER A 268 -23.19 4.91 -21.29
N THR A 269 -22.37 3.95 -20.88
CA THR A 269 -21.36 3.31 -21.73
C THR A 269 -22.03 2.51 -22.88
N PHE A 270 -23.11 1.77 -22.59
CA PHE A 270 -23.91 1.11 -23.62
C PHE A 270 -24.55 2.10 -24.59
N PHE A 271 -25.09 3.20 -24.10
CA PHE A 271 -25.66 4.27 -24.93
C PHE A 271 -24.58 4.87 -25.87
N LEU A 272 -23.37 5.10 -25.34
CA LEU A 272 -22.23 5.59 -26.12
C LEU A 272 -21.78 4.57 -27.19
N ALA A 273 -21.75 3.28 -26.86
CA ALA A 273 -21.42 2.21 -27.80
C ALA A 273 -22.32 2.24 -29.03
N LYS A 274 -23.63 2.44 -28.83
CA LYS A 274 -24.63 2.53 -29.91
C LYS A 274 -24.44 3.78 -30.77
N ASN A 275 -24.00 4.89 -30.21
CA ASN A 275 -23.95 6.22 -30.86
C ASN A 275 -22.53 6.68 -31.24
N LYS A 276 -21.47 5.89 -30.98
CA LYS A 276 -20.06 6.28 -31.17
C LYS A 276 -19.65 6.67 -32.58
N LYS A 277 -20.34 6.15 -33.60
CA LYS A 277 -20.02 6.40 -35.02
C LYS A 277 -20.17 7.88 -35.43
N LYS A 278 -20.89 8.70 -34.69
CA LYS A 278 -21.28 10.06 -35.10
C LYS A 278 -20.37 11.20 -34.62
N ASN A 279 -19.52 11.00 -33.58
CA ASN A 279 -18.73 12.08 -32.99
C ASN A 279 -17.46 11.57 -32.30
N LEU A 280 -16.29 12.22 -32.56
CA LEU A 280 -15.01 11.88 -31.96
C LEU A 280 -15.01 12.01 -30.41
N ILE A 281 -15.69 13.02 -29.87
CA ILE A 281 -15.80 13.24 -28.42
C ILE A 281 -16.51 12.03 -27.76
N LYS A 282 -17.59 11.56 -28.35
CA LYS A 282 -18.32 10.37 -27.86
C LYS A 282 -17.47 9.10 -27.93
N LYS A 283 -16.58 8.98 -28.93
CA LYS A 283 -15.63 7.87 -29.00
C LYS A 283 -14.65 7.89 -27.82
N ASN A 284 -14.05 9.05 -27.51
CA ASN A 284 -13.09 9.18 -26.42
C ASN A 284 -13.75 8.93 -25.05
N GLU A 285 -14.95 9.45 -24.83
CA GLU A 285 -15.70 9.23 -23.60
C GLU A 285 -16.08 7.76 -23.40
N PHE A 286 -16.44 7.07 -24.50
CA PHE A 286 -16.68 5.62 -24.46
C PHE A 286 -15.43 4.87 -24.03
N ILE A 287 -14.25 5.20 -24.56
CA ILE A 287 -12.97 4.57 -24.23
C ILE A 287 -12.62 4.81 -22.76
N VAL A 288 -12.78 6.06 -22.29
CA VAL A 288 -12.52 6.41 -20.88
C VAL A 288 -13.47 5.70 -19.92
N SER A 289 -14.75 5.54 -20.29
CA SER A 289 -15.70 4.77 -19.47
C SER A 289 -15.33 3.29 -19.39
N LEU A 290 -14.90 2.67 -20.52
CA LEU A 290 -14.39 1.29 -20.53
C LEU A 290 -13.14 1.13 -19.67
N LEU A 291 -12.19 2.08 -19.76
CA LEU A 291 -10.99 2.08 -18.96
C LEU A 291 -11.34 2.09 -17.46
N PHE A 292 -12.24 2.97 -17.03
CA PHE A 292 -12.63 3.03 -15.61
C PHE A 292 -13.35 1.75 -15.17
N LEU A 293 -14.32 1.25 -15.94
CA LEU A 293 -15.03 0.01 -15.62
C LEU A 293 -14.08 -1.20 -15.57
N GLY A 294 -13.12 -1.29 -16.50
CA GLY A 294 -12.06 -2.29 -16.46
C GLY A 294 -11.20 -2.19 -15.20
N SER A 295 -10.86 -0.97 -14.78
CA SER A 295 -10.12 -0.72 -13.53
C SER A 295 -10.89 -1.19 -12.30
N VAL A 296 -12.20 -0.97 -12.24
CA VAL A 296 -13.06 -1.47 -11.16
C VAL A 296 -13.02 -3.00 -11.09
N VAL A 297 -13.13 -3.69 -12.24
CA VAL A 297 -13.08 -5.16 -12.31
C VAL A 297 -11.73 -5.67 -11.80
N ILE A 298 -10.62 -5.09 -12.27
CA ILE A 298 -9.26 -5.48 -11.84
C ILE A 298 -9.09 -5.29 -10.34
N LEU A 299 -9.55 -4.18 -9.78
CA LEU A 299 -9.39 -3.89 -8.36
C LEU A 299 -10.28 -4.78 -7.48
N ILE A 300 -11.47 -5.15 -7.93
CA ILE A 300 -12.30 -6.16 -7.26
C ILE A 300 -11.60 -7.52 -7.27
N TYR A 301 -11.07 -7.95 -8.41
CA TYR A 301 -10.30 -9.20 -8.51
C TYR A 301 -9.08 -9.18 -7.59
N PHE A 302 -8.34 -8.09 -7.56
CA PHE A 302 -7.21 -7.90 -6.65
C PHE A 302 -7.61 -8.05 -5.18
N GLN A 303 -8.76 -7.48 -4.78
CA GLN A 303 -9.28 -7.60 -3.41
C GLN A 303 -9.69 -9.03 -3.05
N LEU A 304 -10.23 -9.78 -4.00
CA LEU A 304 -10.54 -11.20 -3.80
C LEU A 304 -9.28 -12.03 -3.57
N LEU A 305 -8.19 -11.72 -4.28
CA LEU A 305 -6.89 -12.38 -4.12
C LEU A 305 -6.23 -12.04 -2.78
N THR A 306 -6.29 -10.79 -2.35
CA THR A 306 -5.63 -10.32 -1.12
C THR A 306 -6.49 -10.45 0.13
N LYS A 307 -7.81 -10.71 -0.03
CA LYS A 307 -8.82 -10.75 1.03
C LYS A 307 -8.95 -9.46 1.85
N ASN A 308 -8.47 -8.34 1.34
CA ASN A 308 -8.41 -7.06 2.04
C ASN A 308 -9.41 -6.04 1.50
N GLN A 309 -10.61 -5.97 2.07
CA GLN A 309 -11.77 -5.22 1.56
C GLN A 309 -11.63 -3.69 1.56
N VAL A 310 -10.77 -3.16 2.41
CA VAL A 310 -10.70 -1.70 2.66
C VAL A 310 -10.07 -0.93 1.53
N LEU A 311 -9.18 -1.58 0.79
CA LEU A 311 -8.25 -0.92 -0.13
C LEU A 311 -8.92 -0.22 -1.30
N ILE A 312 -10.14 -0.61 -1.69
CA ILE A 312 -10.79 -0.12 -2.90
C ILE A 312 -12.08 0.68 -2.68
N PHE A 313 -12.51 0.93 -1.44
CA PHE A 313 -13.76 1.67 -1.21
C PHE A 313 -13.71 3.13 -1.63
N PHE A 314 -12.53 3.71 -1.82
CA PHE A 314 -12.37 5.01 -2.48
C PHE A 314 -12.85 5.03 -3.95
N LEU A 315 -13.07 3.86 -4.57
CA LEU A 315 -13.74 3.77 -5.88
C LEU A 315 -15.19 4.27 -5.84
N ILE A 316 -15.87 4.22 -4.69
CA ILE A 316 -17.25 4.66 -4.56
C ILE A 316 -17.41 6.14 -4.95
N PRO A 317 -16.69 7.11 -4.34
CA PRO A 317 -16.76 8.50 -4.76
C PRO A 317 -16.29 8.72 -6.21
N ILE A 318 -15.32 7.95 -6.70
CA ILE A 318 -14.86 8.06 -8.10
C ILE A 318 -15.96 7.57 -9.06
N ALA A 319 -16.56 6.40 -8.80
CA ALA A 319 -17.66 5.86 -9.60
C ALA A 319 -18.89 6.80 -9.55
N ALA A 320 -19.18 7.40 -8.39
CA ALA A 320 -20.23 8.41 -8.24
C ALA A 320 -19.98 9.62 -9.13
N ALA A 321 -18.77 10.16 -9.12
CA ALA A 321 -18.37 11.30 -9.94
C ALA A 321 -18.51 10.97 -11.45
N CYS A 322 -18.01 9.82 -11.89
CA CYS A 322 -18.15 9.36 -13.26
C CYS A 322 -19.63 9.16 -13.65
N SER A 323 -20.40 8.43 -12.84
CA SER A 323 -21.83 8.20 -13.05
C SER A 323 -22.61 9.52 -13.12
N HIS A 324 -22.32 10.48 -12.24
CA HIS A 324 -22.95 11.81 -12.23
C HIS A 324 -22.63 12.59 -13.50
N ALA A 325 -21.35 12.66 -13.89
CA ALA A 325 -20.92 13.39 -15.09
C ALA A 325 -21.60 12.87 -16.35
N TYR A 326 -21.61 11.53 -16.52
CA TYR A 326 -22.22 10.89 -17.68
C TYR A 326 -23.75 10.97 -17.64
N THR A 327 -24.39 10.92 -16.46
CA THR A 327 -25.84 11.10 -16.32
C THR A 327 -26.27 12.50 -16.75
N ILE A 328 -25.58 13.57 -16.33
CA ILE A 328 -25.84 14.95 -16.79
C ILE A 328 -25.75 15.01 -18.32
N LYS A 329 -24.71 14.43 -18.87
CA LYS A 329 -24.34 14.59 -20.28
C LYS A 329 -25.25 13.85 -21.26
N TYR A 330 -25.77 12.67 -20.84
CA TYR A 330 -26.48 11.76 -21.75
C TYR A 330 -27.94 11.56 -21.42
N PHE A 331 -28.34 11.74 -20.18
CA PHE A 331 -29.74 11.51 -19.75
C PHE A 331 -30.42 12.76 -19.23
N ASN A 332 -29.66 13.72 -18.68
CA ASN A 332 -30.14 14.93 -18.01
C ASN A 332 -31.25 14.66 -16.99
N ASN A 333 -31.16 13.52 -16.29
CA ASN A 333 -32.19 13.05 -15.35
C ASN A 333 -31.82 13.47 -13.92
N LYS A 334 -32.56 14.44 -13.37
CA LYS A 334 -32.33 14.99 -12.02
C LYS A 334 -32.53 13.95 -10.91
N TYR A 335 -33.50 13.05 -11.04
CA TYR A 335 -33.78 12.01 -10.04
C TYR A 335 -32.64 11.01 -9.95
N LEU A 336 -32.06 10.61 -11.08
CA LEU A 336 -30.90 9.74 -11.10
C LEU A 336 -29.66 10.42 -10.49
N ILE A 337 -29.48 11.71 -10.69
CA ILE A 337 -28.41 12.51 -10.06
C ILE A 337 -28.60 12.54 -8.54
N TYR A 338 -29.83 12.80 -8.04
CA TYR A 338 -30.11 12.77 -6.61
C TYR A 338 -29.88 11.41 -6.00
N PHE A 339 -30.25 10.33 -6.71
CA PHE A 339 -29.98 8.95 -6.29
C PHE A 339 -28.46 8.71 -6.16
N ILE A 340 -27.66 9.08 -7.16
CA ILE A 340 -26.18 8.94 -7.11
C ILE A 340 -25.61 9.68 -5.90
N ILE A 341 -26.02 10.92 -5.66
CA ILE A 341 -25.56 11.72 -4.52
C ILE A 341 -25.98 11.08 -3.19
N ALA A 342 -27.21 10.62 -3.07
CA ALA A 342 -27.70 9.98 -1.86
C ALA A 342 -26.94 8.68 -1.54
N VAL A 343 -26.70 7.81 -2.54
CA VAL A 343 -25.91 6.59 -2.38
C VAL A 343 -24.46 6.93 -2.01
N PHE A 344 -23.86 7.94 -2.65
CA PHE A 344 -22.51 8.39 -2.35
C PHE A 344 -22.39 8.86 -0.90
N ILE A 345 -23.27 9.75 -0.43
CA ILE A 345 -23.24 10.27 0.95
C ILE A 345 -23.41 9.12 1.95
N PHE A 346 -24.45 8.31 1.75
CA PHE A 346 -24.72 7.17 2.62
C PHE A 346 -23.53 6.21 2.74
N THR A 347 -22.95 5.82 1.61
CA THR A 347 -21.86 4.82 1.60
C THR A 347 -20.56 5.40 2.12
N THR A 348 -20.25 6.67 1.80
CA THR A 348 -19.07 7.34 2.33
C THR A 348 -19.15 7.46 3.86
N THR A 349 -20.30 7.89 4.40
CA THR A 349 -20.53 7.95 5.85
C THR A 349 -20.43 6.57 6.50
N LYS A 350 -21.08 5.55 5.92
CA LYS A 350 -21.05 4.18 6.43
C LYS A 350 -19.64 3.62 6.53
N TYR A 351 -18.84 3.77 5.47
CA TYR A 351 -17.48 3.24 5.44
C TYR A 351 -16.50 4.09 6.25
N HIS A 352 -16.74 5.40 6.33
CA HIS A 352 -16.01 6.27 7.25
C HIS A 352 -16.19 5.83 8.71
N ILE A 353 -17.43 5.59 9.16
CA ILE A 353 -17.69 5.08 10.50
C ILE A 353 -16.98 3.73 10.70
N ARG A 354 -17.17 2.79 9.78
CA ARG A 354 -16.66 1.43 9.92
C ARG A 354 -15.14 1.35 9.96
N PHE A 355 -14.45 2.05 9.05
CA PHE A 355 -13.02 1.86 8.84
C PHE A 355 -12.16 2.96 9.44
N ASN A 356 -12.66 4.20 9.49
CA ASN A 356 -11.90 5.28 10.09
C ASN A 356 -12.22 5.45 11.59
N GLN A 357 -13.50 5.58 11.96
CA GLN A 357 -13.86 5.78 13.37
C GLN A 357 -13.67 4.50 14.20
N ASN A 358 -14.23 3.38 13.74
CA ASN A 358 -14.15 2.09 14.43
C ASN A 358 -12.85 1.32 14.13
N ARG A 359 -11.95 1.87 13.32
CA ARG A 359 -10.62 1.30 13.03
C ARG A 359 -10.65 -0.19 12.67
N LYS A 360 -11.68 -0.64 11.90
CA LYS A 360 -11.87 -2.07 11.62
C LYS A 360 -10.70 -2.71 10.90
N PHE A 361 -9.95 -1.97 10.07
CA PHE A 361 -8.82 -2.52 9.33
C PHE A 361 -7.69 -2.96 10.26
N ILE A 362 -7.43 -2.21 11.31
CA ILE A 362 -6.43 -2.53 12.34
C ILE A 362 -7.04 -3.27 13.55
N GLU A 363 -8.20 -3.92 13.36
CA GLU A 363 -8.86 -4.82 14.31
C GLU A 363 -9.32 -4.17 15.64
N LEU A 364 -9.49 -2.85 15.67
CA LEU A 364 -9.87 -2.10 16.89
C LEU A 364 -11.38 -1.77 16.95
N VAL A 365 -12.25 -2.57 16.33
CA VAL A 365 -13.72 -2.29 16.28
C VAL A 365 -14.35 -2.11 17.64
N ASN A 366 -13.88 -2.86 18.64
CA ASN A 366 -14.45 -2.86 20.00
C ASN A 366 -13.57 -2.08 20.97
N ALA A 367 -12.55 -1.34 20.50
CA ALA A 367 -11.64 -0.61 21.37
C ALA A 367 -12.33 0.61 22.00
N ASP A 368 -12.16 0.76 23.30
CA ASP A 368 -12.42 2.01 23.99
C ASP A 368 -11.18 2.92 23.87
N PHE A 369 -11.23 3.88 22.94
CA PHE A 369 -10.13 4.80 22.72
C PHE A 369 -9.87 5.77 23.88
N SER A 370 -10.70 5.79 24.92
CA SER A 370 -10.41 6.54 26.15
C SER A 370 -9.31 5.86 26.99
N LEU A 371 -9.09 4.54 26.78
CA LEU A 371 -8.03 3.76 27.41
C LEU A 371 -6.69 3.89 26.68
N ALA A 372 -6.67 4.50 25.49
CA ALA A 372 -5.46 4.60 24.68
C ALA A 372 -4.42 5.50 25.34
N GLU A 373 -3.21 5.00 25.49
CA GLU A 373 -2.08 5.66 26.13
C GLU A 373 -1.24 6.50 25.16
N ASP A 374 -0.48 7.46 25.66
CA ASP A 374 0.45 8.21 24.82
C ASP A 374 1.71 7.36 24.52
N ALA A 375 1.93 7.01 23.25
CA ALA A 375 3.08 6.21 22.84
C ALA A 375 4.44 6.91 23.07
N ILE A 376 4.46 8.20 23.40
CA ILE A 376 5.66 8.92 23.83
C ILE A 376 6.30 8.28 25.09
N GLN A 377 5.52 7.58 25.92
CA GLN A 377 6.02 6.84 27.08
C GLN A 377 6.98 5.73 26.66
N LEU A 378 6.74 5.09 25.53
CA LEU A 378 7.62 4.06 24.96
C LEU A 378 8.88 4.66 24.35
N ASP A 379 8.71 5.67 23.49
CA ASP A 379 9.83 6.42 22.88
C ASP A 379 9.33 7.78 22.33
N GLY A 380 10.16 8.83 22.49
CA GLY A 380 9.85 10.17 21.99
C GLY A 380 9.58 10.25 20.49
N ARG A 381 10.09 9.29 19.71
CA ARG A 381 9.85 9.19 18.26
C ARG A 381 8.40 8.83 17.92
N LEU A 382 7.65 8.23 18.84
CA LEU A 382 6.22 7.91 18.66
C LEU A 382 5.27 9.02 19.12
N LYS A 383 5.79 10.20 19.42
CA LYS A 383 4.95 11.35 19.83
C LYS A 383 3.81 11.59 18.85
N GLY A 384 2.59 11.63 19.37
CA GLY A 384 1.34 11.85 18.62
C GLY A 384 0.51 10.59 18.41
N LEU A 385 1.11 9.40 18.47
CA LEU A 385 0.36 8.15 18.42
C LEU A 385 -0.30 7.88 19.78
N LYS A 386 -1.61 7.59 19.77
CA LYS A 386 -2.36 7.05 20.90
C LYS A 386 -2.29 5.52 20.83
N TRP A 387 -1.55 4.95 21.77
CA TRP A 387 -1.25 3.52 21.80
C TRP A 387 -2.42 2.70 22.32
N ILE A 388 -2.96 1.88 21.49
CA ILE A 388 -3.89 0.79 21.78
C ILE A 388 -3.79 -0.20 20.62
N THR A 389 -3.68 -1.50 20.92
CA THR A 389 -3.52 -2.56 19.94
C THR A 389 -4.57 -3.65 20.12
N PRO A 390 -4.85 -4.49 19.13
CA PRO A 390 -5.81 -5.59 19.28
C PRO A 390 -5.45 -6.60 20.39
N HIS A 391 -4.16 -6.79 20.66
CA HIS A 391 -3.70 -7.74 21.65
C HIS A 391 -3.85 -7.24 23.09
N TYR A 392 -3.85 -5.92 23.28
CA TYR A 392 -3.94 -5.26 24.58
C TYR A 392 -5.05 -4.20 24.61
N ILE A 393 -6.21 -4.55 24.05
CA ILE A 393 -7.32 -3.61 23.84
C ILE A 393 -7.86 -3.02 25.16
N ASP A 394 -7.84 -3.80 26.26
CA ASP A 394 -8.36 -3.40 27.56
C ASP A 394 -7.26 -2.85 28.51
N ARG A 395 -5.99 -3.13 28.21
CA ARG A 395 -4.84 -2.78 29.05
C ARG A 395 -3.63 -2.33 28.23
N PRO A 396 -3.72 -1.23 27.49
CA PRO A 396 -2.63 -0.74 26.63
C PRO A 396 -1.34 -0.42 27.37
N LEU A 397 -1.46 -0.02 28.64
CA LEU A 397 -0.31 0.31 29.51
C LEU A 397 0.57 -0.91 29.80
N ASP A 398 -0.03 -2.11 29.95
CA ASP A 398 0.73 -3.35 30.17
C ASP A 398 1.63 -3.67 28.97
N GLU A 399 1.13 -3.44 27.75
CA GLU A 399 1.94 -3.60 26.54
C GLU A 399 3.08 -2.59 26.48
N ILE A 400 2.82 -1.33 26.80
CA ILE A 400 3.86 -0.28 26.88
C ILE A 400 4.95 -0.69 27.87
N HIS A 401 4.60 -1.14 29.08
CA HIS A 401 5.57 -1.59 30.08
C HIS A 401 6.39 -2.77 29.56
N PHE A 402 5.74 -3.77 28.98
CA PHE A 402 6.43 -4.90 28.35
C PHE A 402 7.46 -4.44 27.27
N LEU A 403 7.06 -3.52 26.39
CA LEU A 403 7.94 -3.01 25.34
C LEU A 403 9.09 -2.15 25.88
N ILE A 404 8.87 -1.40 26.97
CA ILE A 404 9.93 -0.65 27.68
C ILE A 404 10.92 -1.62 28.32
N ASP A 405 10.45 -2.67 28.98
CA ASP A 405 11.32 -3.68 29.60
C ASP A 405 12.15 -4.42 28.54
N ALA A 406 11.53 -4.82 27.44
CA ALA A 406 12.23 -5.40 26.30
C ALA A 406 13.33 -4.45 25.78
N LYS A 407 13.01 -3.16 25.57
CA LYS A 407 13.98 -2.14 25.14
C LYS A 407 15.14 -2.02 26.13
N ASN A 408 14.87 -2.02 27.43
CA ASN A 408 15.88 -1.92 28.48
C ASN A 408 16.81 -3.14 28.50
N ILE A 409 16.27 -4.35 28.36
CA ILE A 409 17.04 -5.59 28.28
C ILE A 409 17.95 -5.57 27.06
N LEU A 410 17.39 -5.27 25.89
CA LEU A 410 18.15 -5.23 24.65
C LEU A 410 19.25 -4.15 24.66
N SER A 411 19.01 -3.00 25.29
CA SER A 411 19.99 -1.92 25.38
C SER A 411 21.20 -2.27 26.23
N LYS A 412 21.00 -3.08 27.28
CA LYS A 412 22.08 -3.52 28.20
C LYS A 412 22.90 -4.67 27.66
N LYS A 413 22.34 -5.47 26.74
CA LYS A 413 23.04 -6.63 26.17
C LYS A 413 24.16 -6.17 25.22
N SER A 414 25.38 -6.50 25.55
CA SER A 414 26.54 -6.31 24.67
C SER A 414 26.54 -7.35 23.55
N GLY A 415 27.17 -7.03 22.41
CA GLY A 415 27.26 -7.92 21.25
C GLY A 415 26.30 -7.54 20.12
N ARG A 416 26.58 -8.14 18.94
CA ARG A 416 25.78 -7.88 17.73
C ARG A 416 24.52 -8.72 17.75
N LYS A 417 23.40 -8.05 17.59
CA LYS A 417 22.08 -8.64 17.72
C LYS A 417 21.15 -8.25 16.59
N ILE A 418 20.25 -9.14 16.25
CA ILE A 418 19.08 -8.84 15.40
C ILE A 418 17.80 -9.04 16.20
N ILE A 419 16.77 -8.32 15.80
CA ILE A 419 15.47 -8.30 16.47
C ILE A 419 14.43 -8.85 15.51
N VAL A 420 13.69 -9.83 15.97
CA VAL A 420 12.58 -10.49 15.25
C VAL A 420 11.29 -10.09 15.94
N THR A 421 10.47 -9.27 15.29
CA THR A 421 9.27 -8.71 15.92
C THR A 421 8.30 -8.14 14.91
N ASP A 422 7.04 -8.07 15.27
CA ASP A 422 6.02 -7.30 14.55
C ASP A 422 6.04 -5.80 14.92
N TYR A 423 6.72 -5.46 16.01
CA TYR A 423 6.96 -4.06 16.43
C TYR A 423 8.17 -3.49 15.70
N GLN A 424 8.01 -3.24 14.39
CA GLN A 424 9.11 -2.84 13.50
C GLN A 424 9.53 -1.36 13.68
N PHE A 425 9.91 -1.02 14.91
CA PHE A 425 10.53 0.25 15.31
C PHE A 425 11.70 0.05 16.29
N PHE A 426 11.92 -1.18 16.78
CA PHE A 426 12.97 -1.45 17.78
C PHE A 426 14.37 -1.19 17.24
N SER A 427 14.66 -1.51 15.98
CA SER A 427 15.98 -1.25 15.40
C SER A 427 16.32 0.24 15.42
N SER A 428 15.35 1.08 15.08
CA SER A 428 15.52 2.54 15.14
C SER A 428 15.65 3.06 16.58
N PHE A 429 14.88 2.52 17.55
CA PHE A 429 14.91 2.97 18.96
C PHE A 429 16.22 2.63 19.66
N LEU A 430 16.82 1.51 19.31
CA LEU A 430 18.10 1.07 19.84
C LEU A 430 19.29 1.58 19.01
N ASN A 431 19.02 2.32 17.92
CA ASN A 431 20.03 2.69 16.93
C ASN A 431 20.83 1.47 16.46
N ASN A 432 20.15 0.34 16.29
CA ASN A 432 20.75 -0.93 15.91
C ASN A 432 21.02 -0.94 14.40
N LYS A 433 22.30 -0.89 14.01
CA LYS A 433 22.73 -0.88 12.60
C LYS A 433 22.71 -2.25 11.95
N PHE A 434 22.51 -3.31 12.71
CA PHE A 434 22.45 -4.67 12.18
C PHE A 434 20.99 -5.02 11.89
N THR A 435 20.63 -4.96 10.62
CA THR A 435 19.28 -5.32 10.22
C THR A 435 19.07 -6.83 10.30
N SER A 436 17.85 -7.22 10.65
CA SER A 436 17.42 -8.60 10.51
C SER A 436 17.53 -9.04 9.05
N PRO A 437 18.04 -10.27 8.75
CA PRO A 437 18.12 -10.80 7.39
C PRO A 437 16.78 -10.95 6.67
N ASN A 438 15.66 -10.84 7.37
CA ASN A 438 14.32 -10.78 6.82
C ASN A 438 13.61 -9.52 7.29
N LYS A 439 12.76 -8.95 6.43
CA LYS A 439 11.88 -7.84 6.84
C LYS A 439 10.74 -8.34 7.71
N TRP A 440 10.11 -9.47 7.34
CA TRP A 440 9.00 -10.08 8.06
C TRP A 440 9.28 -11.55 8.35
N TYR A 441 8.65 -12.06 9.41
CA TYR A 441 8.79 -13.42 9.90
C TYR A 441 7.43 -14.13 9.96
N ASP A 442 6.60 -13.93 8.93
CA ASP A 442 5.34 -14.62 8.71
C ASP A 442 5.49 -15.78 7.71
N GLU A 443 4.47 -16.65 7.66
CA GLU A 443 4.45 -17.84 6.79
C GLU A 443 4.57 -17.53 5.28
N LEU A 444 4.27 -16.30 4.87
CA LEU A 444 4.37 -15.88 3.46
C LEU A 444 5.75 -15.33 3.11
N SER A 445 6.43 -14.75 4.09
CA SER A 445 7.72 -14.09 3.87
C SER A 445 8.90 -15.06 3.93
N ILE A 446 8.70 -16.21 4.57
CA ILE A 446 9.71 -17.26 4.71
C ILE A 446 9.28 -18.48 3.90
N PRO A 447 10.08 -18.93 2.93
CA PRO A 447 9.80 -20.17 2.21
C PRO A 447 9.75 -21.37 3.14
N ASP A 448 8.70 -22.19 3.07
CA ASP A 448 8.66 -23.47 3.79
C ASP A 448 9.60 -24.50 3.17
N ARG A 449 9.85 -25.63 3.86
CA ARG A 449 10.77 -26.70 3.41
C ARG A 449 10.40 -27.30 2.05
N LYS A 450 9.15 -27.27 1.64
CA LYS A 450 8.68 -27.83 0.37
C LYS A 450 8.87 -26.84 -0.78
N ASN A 451 9.07 -25.58 -0.47
CA ASN A 451 9.25 -24.54 -1.48
C ASN A 451 10.66 -24.63 -2.07
N LYS A 452 10.77 -24.58 -3.38
CA LYS A 452 12.05 -24.65 -4.12
C LYS A 452 13.05 -23.53 -3.76
N TYR A 453 12.60 -22.46 -3.09
CA TYR A 453 13.44 -21.35 -2.65
C TYR A 453 13.88 -21.44 -1.18
N TYR A 454 13.53 -22.53 -0.48
CA TYR A 454 13.89 -22.71 0.93
C TYR A 454 15.42 -22.65 1.16
N ASP A 455 16.20 -23.44 0.42
CA ASP A 455 17.66 -23.46 0.57
C ASP A 455 18.30 -22.13 0.17
N VAL A 456 17.78 -21.46 -0.86
CA VAL A 456 18.25 -20.14 -1.28
C VAL A 456 18.05 -19.13 -0.14
N HIS A 457 16.86 -19.14 0.48
CA HIS A 457 16.55 -18.28 1.62
C HIS A 457 17.42 -18.60 2.85
N LYS A 458 17.53 -19.89 3.23
CA LYS A 458 18.36 -20.35 4.35
C LYS A 458 19.81 -19.90 4.18
N ASN A 459 20.40 -20.13 3.00
CA ASN A 459 21.77 -19.72 2.68
C ASN A 459 21.94 -18.19 2.73
N PHE A 460 20.97 -17.43 2.19
CA PHE A 460 20.96 -15.98 2.28
C PHE A 460 20.96 -15.54 3.75
N PHE A 461 20.04 -16.07 4.57
CA PHE A 461 19.90 -15.74 5.99
C PHE A 461 21.22 -16.02 6.75
N LEU A 462 21.74 -17.25 6.67
CA LEU A 462 22.97 -17.66 7.35
C LEU A 462 24.20 -16.85 6.89
N SER A 463 24.28 -16.52 5.60
CA SER A 463 25.35 -15.66 5.08
C SER A 463 25.37 -14.27 5.73
N LYS A 464 24.17 -13.70 6.03
CA LYS A 464 24.07 -12.40 6.72
C LYS A 464 24.42 -12.50 8.20
N ILE A 465 24.00 -13.57 8.86
CA ILE A 465 24.41 -13.86 10.25
C ILE A 465 25.94 -13.91 10.35
N LYS A 466 26.57 -14.72 9.49
CA LYS A 466 28.03 -14.88 9.43
C LYS A 466 28.76 -13.56 9.09
N LYS A 467 28.36 -12.91 8.00
CA LYS A 467 28.96 -11.64 7.54
C LYS A 467 28.93 -10.58 8.64
N ASN A 468 27.82 -10.46 9.33
CA ASN A 468 27.61 -9.46 10.36
C ASN A 468 28.09 -9.90 11.75
N LYS A 469 28.62 -11.13 11.90
CA LYS A 469 29.07 -11.73 13.19
C LYS A 469 28.00 -11.56 14.27
N ILE A 470 26.76 -11.93 13.97
CA ILE A 470 25.63 -11.83 14.89
C ILE A 470 25.81 -12.87 15.99
N SER A 471 25.66 -12.45 17.24
CA SER A 471 25.79 -13.31 18.43
C SER A 471 24.43 -13.64 19.05
N TYR A 472 23.43 -12.77 18.87
CA TYR A 472 22.13 -12.89 19.52
C TYR A 472 20.97 -12.64 18.57
N LEU A 473 19.91 -13.46 18.70
CA LEU A 473 18.61 -13.26 18.10
C LEU A 473 17.63 -12.97 19.25
N PHE A 474 16.95 -11.82 19.17
CA PHE A 474 15.89 -11.46 20.13
C PHE A 474 14.53 -11.52 19.44
N PHE A 475 13.60 -12.19 20.08
CA PHE A 475 12.22 -12.33 19.63
C PHE A 475 11.31 -11.60 20.60
N ILE A 476 10.58 -10.60 20.09
CA ILE A 476 9.71 -9.75 20.90
C ILE A 476 8.27 -9.89 20.41
N GLY A 477 7.35 -10.24 21.32
CA GLY A 477 5.94 -10.46 20.99
C GLY A 477 5.68 -11.74 20.21
N LYS A 478 6.64 -12.69 20.21
CA LYS A 478 6.53 -13.99 19.55
C LYS A 478 6.61 -15.12 20.58
N ASN A 479 5.80 -16.14 20.41
CA ASN A 479 5.87 -17.33 21.23
C ASN A 479 6.86 -18.36 20.65
N LYS A 480 7.29 -19.33 21.48
CA LYS A 480 8.28 -20.32 21.08
C LYS A 480 7.85 -21.17 19.88
N ASN A 481 6.57 -21.44 19.73
CA ASN A 481 6.04 -22.24 18.62
C ASN A 481 6.13 -21.54 17.24
N GLU A 482 6.17 -20.21 17.23
CA GLU A 482 6.31 -19.42 15.98
C GLU A 482 7.75 -19.42 15.45
N MET A 483 8.70 -20.03 16.18
CA MET A 483 10.13 -19.90 15.90
C MET A 483 10.81 -21.20 15.48
N TYR A 484 10.02 -22.26 15.26
CA TYR A 484 10.51 -23.58 14.85
C TYR A 484 11.47 -23.55 13.65
N PHE A 485 11.25 -22.64 12.68
CA PHE A 485 12.09 -22.53 11.50
C PHE A 485 13.51 -22.00 11.80
N PHE A 486 13.67 -21.19 12.86
CA PHE A 486 15.03 -20.78 13.28
C PHE A 486 15.80 -21.94 13.89
N GLU A 487 15.15 -22.75 14.71
CA GLU A 487 15.77 -23.96 15.24
C GLU A 487 16.24 -24.86 14.08
N GLU A 488 15.44 -24.97 13.02
CA GLU A 488 15.81 -25.72 11.82
C GLU A 488 17.03 -25.18 11.07
N PHE A 489 17.24 -23.87 11.07
CA PHE A 489 18.41 -23.27 10.41
C PHE A 489 19.70 -23.59 11.13
N PHE A 490 19.64 -23.80 12.43
CA PHE A 490 20.79 -24.00 13.31
C PHE A 490 20.91 -25.41 13.90
N ASN A 491 19.90 -26.28 13.76
CA ASN A 491 19.78 -27.58 14.42
C ASN A 491 20.90 -28.60 14.11
N GLU A 492 21.70 -28.38 13.09
CA GLU A 492 22.80 -29.29 12.76
C GLU A 492 23.94 -29.29 13.78
N ASN A 493 23.97 -28.31 14.73
CA ASN A 493 25.17 -28.10 15.56
C ASN A 493 24.92 -28.03 17.09
N GLU A 494 23.69 -28.23 17.60
CA GLU A 494 23.37 -28.10 19.04
C GLU A 494 23.99 -26.85 19.73
N CYS A 495 24.23 -25.80 18.92
CA CYS A 495 25.01 -24.63 19.35
C CYS A 495 24.17 -23.50 19.93
N ILE A 496 22.85 -23.59 19.84
CA ILE A 496 21.93 -22.55 20.29
C ILE A 496 21.66 -22.72 21.78
N ILE A 497 21.80 -21.62 22.52
CA ILE A 497 21.34 -21.53 23.90
C ILE A 497 20.11 -20.61 23.91
N SER A 498 18.93 -21.19 24.20
CA SER A 498 17.68 -20.42 24.30
C SER A 498 17.43 -19.99 25.73
N ASN A 499 17.22 -18.70 25.95
CA ASN A 499 16.88 -18.11 27.23
C ASN A 499 15.50 -17.45 27.13
N GLU A 500 14.57 -17.86 27.97
CA GLU A 500 13.27 -17.20 28.11
C GLU A 500 13.43 -16.06 29.13
N LEU A 501 13.47 -14.82 28.66
CA LEU A 501 13.68 -13.64 29.50
C LEU A 501 12.36 -13.13 30.09
N SER A 502 11.25 -13.34 29.39
CA SER A 502 9.87 -13.20 29.84
C SER A 502 8.95 -13.98 28.89
N GLU A 503 7.65 -14.11 29.21
CA GLU A 503 6.66 -14.86 28.41
C GLU A 503 6.67 -14.52 26.91
N LEU A 504 6.96 -13.28 26.54
CA LEU A 504 6.98 -12.79 25.16
C LEU A 504 8.34 -12.22 24.72
N LEU A 505 9.41 -12.50 25.47
CA LEU A 505 10.78 -12.08 25.15
C LEU A 505 11.74 -13.25 25.25
N LEU A 506 12.19 -13.72 24.10
CA LEU A 506 13.13 -14.85 23.99
C LEU A 506 14.46 -14.38 23.43
N GLU A 507 15.55 -14.97 23.91
CA GLU A 507 16.92 -14.75 23.45
C GLU A 507 17.48 -16.07 22.93
N PHE A 508 18.01 -16.10 21.74
CA PHE A 508 18.85 -17.18 21.23
C PHE A 508 20.28 -16.69 21.15
N ASP A 509 21.14 -17.26 21.97
CA ASP A 509 22.60 -17.08 21.89
C ASP A 509 23.17 -18.06 20.86
N ILE A 510 23.65 -17.53 19.75
CA ILE A 510 24.26 -18.25 18.63
C ILE A 510 25.76 -17.98 18.54
N SER A 511 26.36 -17.38 19.56
CA SER A 511 27.78 -17.00 19.54
C SER A 511 28.74 -18.18 19.38
N LYS A 512 28.27 -19.39 19.75
CA LYS A 512 29.02 -20.63 19.64
C LYS A 512 28.77 -21.39 18.32
N CYS A 513 27.81 -20.95 17.52
CA CYS A 513 27.53 -21.58 16.23
C CYS A 513 28.66 -21.29 15.24
N ILE A 514 29.18 -22.32 14.62
CA ILE A 514 30.18 -22.20 13.55
C ILE A 514 29.41 -22.24 12.23
N PHE A 515 29.51 -21.20 11.45
CA PHE A 515 28.83 -21.05 10.17
C PHE A 515 29.78 -21.25 9.00
#